data_cdd2b47534d587a7390aa9ff9bddfded
#
_entry.id   cdd2b47534d587a7390aa9ff9bddfded
#
_cell.length_a   1.000
_cell.length_b   1.000
_cell.length_c   1.000
_cell.angle_alpha   90.00
_cell.angle_beta   90.00
_cell.angle_gamma   90.00
#
_symmetry.space_group_name_H-M   'P 1'
#
loop_
_entity.id
_entity.type
_entity.pdbx_description
1 polymer ?
#
loop_
_entity_poly.entity_id
_entity_poly.type
_entity_poly.pdbx_seq_one_letter_code
_entity_poly.pdbx_strand_id
1 'polypeptide(L)'
;MDTGSRRNFLAACLGAVAAAGAGATLYPVYKYLAPRKADGNGVTVSFPVAEVPPGGAKFFDFRGEAGVIIRKKSGELVAFSAVCTHLGCIVQWENEKQDFLCPCHAGRYTTDGAVISGPPPHPLAKLSFTIVNGTITIG
;
A
#
# COMPACT_ATOMS: atom_id res chain seq x y z
N MET A 1 -20.13 23.55 53.28
CA MET A 1 -19.55 23.37 51.93
C MET A 1 -20.29 24.28 50.97
N ASP A 2 -19.56 25.24 50.42
CA ASP A 2 -20.13 26.36 49.67
C ASP A 2 -20.73 25.86 48.34
N THR A 3 -21.95 26.30 48.00
CA THR A 3 -22.67 25.91 46.78
C THR A 3 -21.89 26.27 45.51
N GLY A 4 -21.03 27.28 45.56
CA GLY A 4 -20.12 27.65 44.48
C GLY A 4 -19.04 26.59 44.18
N SER A 5 -18.51 25.95 45.22
CA SER A 5 -17.49 24.92 45.09
C SER A 5 -18.01 23.63 44.38
N ARG A 6 -19.24 23.20 44.74
CA ARG A 6 -19.89 22.04 44.12
C ARG A 6 -20.21 22.28 42.64
N ARG A 7 -20.71 23.47 42.33
CA ARG A 7 -21.03 23.83 40.93
C ARG A 7 -19.77 23.84 40.04
N ASN A 8 -18.68 24.43 40.54
CA ASN A 8 -17.42 24.48 39.81
C ASN A 8 -16.81 23.08 39.64
N PHE A 9 -16.91 22.23 40.67
CA PHE A 9 -16.46 20.84 40.57
C PHE A 9 -17.24 20.06 39.50
N LEU A 10 -18.57 20.14 39.50
CA LEU A 10 -19.42 19.49 38.50
C LEU A 10 -19.16 20.03 37.10
N ALA A 11 -18.97 21.33 36.93
CA ALA A 11 -18.61 21.91 35.64
C ALA A 11 -17.26 21.43 35.14
N ALA A 12 -16.27 21.30 36.03
CA ALA A 12 -14.96 20.73 35.68
C ALA A 12 -15.04 19.25 35.25
N CYS A 13 -15.83 18.45 36.00
CA CYS A 13 -16.05 17.03 35.64
C CYS A 13 -16.77 16.90 34.29
N LEU A 14 -17.82 17.67 34.03
CA LEU A 14 -18.52 17.70 32.76
C LEU A 14 -17.60 18.14 31.62
N GLY A 15 -16.78 19.16 31.83
CA GLY A 15 -15.77 19.60 30.85
C GLY A 15 -14.74 18.52 30.54
N ALA A 16 -14.26 17.81 31.56
CA ALA A 16 -13.32 16.72 31.38
C ALA A 16 -13.93 15.53 30.57
N VAL A 17 -15.18 15.17 30.90
CA VAL A 17 -15.91 14.12 30.16
C VAL A 17 -16.14 14.52 28.69
N ALA A 18 -16.58 15.76 28.47
CA ALA A 18 -16.78 16.28 27.12
C ALA A 18 -15.48 16.34 26.32
N ALA A 19 -14.36 16.75 26.91
CA ALA A 19 -13.06 16.77 26.28
C ALA A 19 -12.57 15.36 25.95
N ALA A 20 -12.75 14.41 26.88
CA ALA A 20 -12.40 13.00 26.65
C ALA A 20 -13.24 12.39 25.53
N GLY A 21 -14.55 12.65 25.49
CA GLY A 21 -15.44 12.20 24.43
C GLY A 21 -15.08 12.77 23.06
N ALA A 22 -14.79 14.09 23.02
CA ALA A 22 -14.31 14.74 21.79
C ALA A 22 -12.99 14.15 21.32
N GLY A 23 -12.02 13.93 22.20
CA GLY A 23 -10.75 13.30 21.88
C GLY A 23 -10.90 11.87 21.35
N ALA A 24 -11.76 11.07 21.99
CA ALA A 24 -12.03 9.69 21.59
C ALA A 24 -12.68 9.59 20.20
N THR A 25 -13.46 10.58 19.80
CA THR A 25 -14.10 10.62 18.47
C THR A 25 -13.20 11.25 17.41
N LEU A 26 -12.59 12.40 17.71
CA LEU A 26 -11.78 13.14 16.74
C LEU A 26 -10.44 12.49 16.43
N TYR A 27 -9.82 11.80 17.40
CA TYR A 27 -8.52 11.15 17.19
C TYR A 27 -8.55 10.05 16.11
N PRO A 28 -9.47 9.06 16.14
CA PRO A 28 -9.54 8.07 15.08
C PRO A 28 -9.91 8.68 13.71
N VAL A 29 -10.80 9.69 13.69
CA VAL A 29 -11.13 10.41 12.45
C VAL A 29 -9.90 11.11 11.90
N TYR A 30 -9.13 11.81 12.72
CA TYR A 30 -7.87 12.42 12.33
C TYR A 30 -6.88 11.38 11.79
N LYS A 31 -6.71 10.24 12.49
CA LYS A 31 -5.81 9.16 12.05
C LYS A 31 -6.22 8.54 10.71
N TYR A 32 -7.51 8.45 10.46
CA TYR A 32 -8.05 7.94 9.21
C TYR A 32 -7.84 8.90 8.03
N LEU A 33 -8.04 10.21 8.27
CA LEU A 33 -7.94 11.25 7.24
C LEU A 33 -6.52 11.79 7.06
N ALA A 34 -5.65 11.63 8.07
CA ALA A 34 -4.27 12.10 7.98
C ALA A 34 -3.54 11.38 6.84
N PRO A 35 -2.87 12.11 5.93
CA PRO A 35 -2.04 11.50 4.90
C PRO A 35 -1.03 10.56 5.57
N ARG A 36 -0.93 9.34 5.09
CA ARG A 36 0.17 8.46 5.51
C ARG A 36 1.47 9.18 5.15
N LYS A 37 2.25 9.53 6.15
CA LYS A 37 3.62 9.97 5.90
C LYS A 37 4.30 8.80 5.22
N ALA A 38 4.63 8.95 3.95
CA ALA A 38 5.69 8.14 3.36
C ALA A 38 6.91 8.46 4.21
N ASP A 39 7.30 7.53 5.10
CA ASP A 39 8.51 7.70 5.89
C ASP A 39 9.66 7.80 4.87
N GLY A 40 10.11 9.04 4.64
CA GLY A 40 11.15 9.37 3.68
C GLY A 40 12.54 8.85 4.05
N ASN A 41 12.65 8.03 5.06
CA ASN A 41 13.83 7.24 5.37
C ASN A 41 13.81 6.05 4.42
N GLY A 42 14.58 6.15 3.34
CA GLY A 42 14.96 5.14 2.37
C GLY A 42 14.57 3.69 2.69
N VAL A 43 13.26 3.41 2.82
CA VAL A 43 12.77 2.05 3.00
C VAL A 43 13.06 1.33 1.70
N THR A 44 14.19 0.65 1.68
CA THR A 44 14.54 -0.28 0.62
C THR A 44 14.06 -1.66 1.02
N VAL A 45 13.45 -2.36 0.08
CA VAL A 45 13.10 -3.76 0.24
C VAL A 45 14.13 -4.59 -0.51
N SER A 46 14.77 -5.53 0.17
CA SER A 46 15.81 -6.37 -0.45
C SER A 46 15.49 -7.84 -0.25
N PHE A 47 15.67 -8.64 -1.32
CA PHE A 47 15.52 -10.09 -1.30
C PHE A 47 16.34 -10.73 -2.43
N PRO A 48 16.72 -12.02 -2.30
CA PRO A 48 17.48 -12.74 -3.32
C PRO A 48 16.72 -12.86 -4.64
N VAL A 49 17.42 -12.74 -5.78
CA VAL A 49 16.84 -13.00 -7.12
C VAL A 49 16.24 -14.41 -7.22
N ALA A 50 16.78 -15.38 -6.47
CA ALA A 50 16.30 -16.76 -6.45
C ALA A 50 14.85 -16.90 -5.95
N GLU A 51 14.34 -15.92 -5.18
CA GLU A 51 12.95 -15.91 -4.71
C GLU A 51 11.93 -15.53 -5.80
N VAL A 52 12.41 -15.09 -6.97
CA VAL A 52 11.56 -14.78 -8.12
C VAL A 52 11.82 -15.85 -9.19
N PRO A 53 11.02 -16.94 -9.25
CA PRO A 53 11.21 -18.01 -10.22
C PRO A 53 10.95 -17.52 -11.66
N PRO A 54 11.56 -18.14 -12.68
CA PRO A 54 11.26 -17.82 -14.07
C PRO A 54 9.76 -17.97 -14.39
N GLY A 55 9.17 -16.96 -14.99
CA GLY A 55 7.73 -16.89 -15.26
C GLY A 55 6.87 -16.58 -14.02
N GLY A 56 7.47 -16.45 -12.84
CA GLY A 56 6.78 -16.20 -11.58
C GLY A 56 6.80 -14.74 -11.12
N ALA A 57 6.12 -14.49 -10.02
CA ALA A 57 6.02 -13.19 -9.37
C ALA A 57 6.30 -13.30 -7.87
N LYS A 58 6.85 -12.23 -7.31
CA LYS A 58 6.97 -12.03 -5.86
C LYS A 58 6.35 -10.70 -5.48
N PHE A 59 5.37 -10.75 -4.57
CA PHE A 59 4.76 -9.58 -3.97
C PHE A 59 5.53 -9.18 -2.71
N PHE A 60 5.58 -7.88 -2.45
CA PHE A 60 6.27 -7.31 -1.29
C PHE A 60 5.56 -6.02 -0.85
N ASP A 61 5.80 -5.60 0.39
CA ASP A 61 5.37 -4.28 0.85
C ASP A 61 6.48 -3.26 0.56
N PHE A 62 6.13 -2.16 -0.07
CA PHE A 62 7.03 -1.06 -0.35
C PHE A 62 6.37 0.26 0.07
N ARG A 63 6.87 0.86 1.15
CA ARG A 63 6.34 2.11 1.71
C ARG A 63 4.86 2.05 2.10
N GLY A 64 4.39 0.87 2.55
CA GLY A 64 2.99 0.64 2.93
C GLY A 64 2.04 0.44 1.75
N GLU A 65 2.56 0.26 0.55
CA GLU A 65 1.82 -0.14 -0.65
C GLU A 65 2.30 -1.49 -1.17
N ALA A 66 1.42 -2.23 -1.82
CA ALA A 66 1.79 -3.49 -2.43
C ALA A 66 2.63 -3.26 -3.68
N GLY A 67 3.82 -3.84 -3.71
CA GLY A 67 4.67 -3.96 -4.89
C GLY A 67 4.69 -5.39 -5.42
N VAL A 68 5.05 -5.55 -6.68
CA VAL A 68 5.27 -6.84 -7.31
C VAL A 68 6.48 -6.78 -8.22
N ILE A 69 7.31 -7.81 -8.18
CA ILE A 69 8.36 -8.04 -9.17
C ILE A 69 8.07 -9.37 -9.86
N ILE A 70 8.20 -9.38 -11.17
CA ILE A 70 8.05 -10.61 -11.96
C ILE A 70 9.36 -10.91 -12.69
N ARG A 71 9.60 -12.17 -12.91
CA ARG A 71 10.66 -12.65 -13.82
C ARG A 71 10.00 -13.21 -15.07
N LYS A 72 10.11 -12.48 -16.17
CA LYS A 72 9.61 -12.95 -17.46
C LYS A 72 10.24 -14.29 -17.85
N LYS A 73 9.60 -15.05 -18.71
CA LYS A 73 10.18 -16.30 -19.26
C LYS A 73 11.51 -16.06 -19.98
N SER A 74 11.74 -14.85 -20.49
CA SER A 74 13.02 -14.40 -21.05
C SER A 74 14.15 -14.27 -20.02
N GLY A 75 13.82 -14.28 -18.72
CA GLY A 75 14.75 -14.02 -17.61
C GLY A 75 14.79 -12.56 -17.15
N GLU A 76 14.20 -11.65 -17.91
CA GLU A 76 14.10 -10.23 -17.56
C GLU A 76 13.28 -10.03 -16.28
N LEU A 77 13.76 -9.17 -15.37
CA LEU A 77 13.05 -8.76 -14.17
C LEU A 77 12.41 -7.41 -14.39
N VAL A 78 11.16 -7.26 -13.97
CA VAL A 78 10.43 -5.98 -13.98
C VAL A 78 9.63 -5.83 -12.68
N ALA A 79 9.60 -4.62 -12.11
CA ALA A 79 8.89 -4.34 -10.87
C ALA A 79 7.85 -3.25 -11.08
N PHE A 80 6.70 -3.41 -10.41
CA PHE A 80 5.56 -2.50 -10.48
C PHE A 80 4.94 -2.28 -9.10
N SER A 81 4.22 -1.17 -8.93
CA SER A 81 3.17 -1.11 -7.93
C SER A 81 2.11 -2.16 -8.27
N ALA A 82 1.74 -2.98 -7.29
CA ALA A 82 0.68 -3.97 -7.47
C ALA A 82 -0.73 -3.38 -7.31
N VAL A 83 -0.83 -2.06 -7.19
CA VAL A 83 -2.09 -1.34 -7.00
C VAL A 83 -2.74 -1.07 -8.36
N CYS A 84 -3.94 -1.62 -8.56
CA CYS A 84 -4.73 -1.41 -9.78
C CYS A 84 -5.10 0.06 -9.96
N THR A 85 -4.86 0.60 -11.14
CA THR A 85 -5.09 2.02 -11.45
C THR A 85 -6.56 2.41 -11.59
N HIS A 86 -7.50 1.45 -11.47
CA HIS A 86 -8.93 1.72 -11.45
C HIS A 86 -9.38 2.26 -10.07
N LEU A 87 -9.40 1.43 -9.04
CA LEU A 87 -9.87 1.77 -7.68
C LEU A 87 -8.96 1.20 -6.57
N GLY A 88 -7.69 0.95 -6.85
CA GLY A 88 -6.71 0.60 -5.81
C GLY A 88 -6.72 -0.85 -5.34
N CYS A 89 -7.43 -1.78 -6.01
CA CYS A 89 -7.35 -3.20 -5.67
C CYS A 89 -5.95 -3.76 -5.98
N ILE A 90 -5.51 -4.77 -5.24
CA ILE A 90 -4.24 -5.44 -5.50
C ILE A 90 -4.41 -6.40 -6.68
N VAL A 91 -3.55 -6.26 -7.69
CA VAL A 91 -3.51 -7.16 -8.84
C VAL A 91 -2.92 -8.51 -8.43
N GLN A 92 -3.30 -9.57 -9.14
CA GLN A 92 -2.79 -10.92 -8.99
C GLN A 92 -1.99 -11.31 -10.24
N TRP A 93 -0.99 -12.16 -10.07
CA TRP A 93 -0.21 -12.70 -11.18
C TRP A 93 -0.79 -14.02 -11.65
N GLU A 94 -1.10 -14.15 -12.93
CA GLU A 94 -1.55 -15.40 -13.56
C GLU A 94 -0.40 -16.06 -14.30
N ASN A 95 0.20 -17.09 -13.70
CA ASN A 95 1.35 -17.80 -14.28
C ASN A 95 1.10 -18.42 -15.67
N GLU A 96 -0.11 -18.92 -15.90
CA GLU A 96 -0.46 -19.57 -17.16
C GLU A 96 -0.54 -18.56 -18.32
N LYS A 97 -1.18 -17.44 -18.06
CA LYS A 97 -1.40 -16.38 -19.06
C LYS A 97 -0.23 -15.39 -19.14
N GLN A 98 0.63 -15.39 -18.13
CA GLN A 98 1.75 -14.44 -18.01
C GLN A 98 1.26 -12.99 -18.07
N ASP A 99 0.21 -12.67 -17.29
CA ASP A 99 -0.35 -11.34 -17.19
C ASP A 99 -0.83 -11.06 -15.76
N PHE A 100 -1.21 -9.81 -15.49
CA PHE A 100 -1.81 -9.43 -14.22
C PHE A 100 -3.34 -9.34 -14.37
N LEU A 101 -4.05 -9.87 -13.38
CA LEU A 101 -5.49 -9.77 -13.23
C LEU A 101 -5.83 -8.94 -12.00
N CYS A 102 -6.67 -7.93 -12.14
CA CYS A 102 -7.32 -7.27 -11.04
C CYS A 102 -8.65 -7.98 -10.73
N PRO A 103 -8.81 -8.65 -9.57
CA PRO A 103 -9.98 -9.47 -9.28
C PRO A 103 -11.26 -8.66 -9.06
N CYS A 104 -11.14 -7.35 -8.80
CA CYS A 104 -12.30 -6.51 -8.47
C CYS A 104 -13.21 -6.25 -9.69
N HIS A 105 -12.63 -5.92 -10.84
CA HIS A 105 -13.40 -5.57 -12.06
C HIS A 105 -12.75 -6.15 -13.33
N ALA A 106 -12.01 -7.27 -13.17
CA ALA A 106 -11.38 -8.01 -14.25
C ALA A 106 -10.44 -7.16 -15.16
N GLY A 107 -9.84 -6.09 -14.62
CA GLY A 107 -8.79 -5.35 -15.32
C GLY A 107 -7.57 -6.23 -15.53
N ARG A 108 -6.99 -6.20 -16.73
CA ARG A 108 -5.82 -7.02 -17.07
C ARG A 108 -4.68 -6.15 -17.57
N TYR A 109 -3.45 -6.58 -17.23
CA TYR A 109 -2.23 -5.88 -17.64
C TYR A 109 -1.18 -6.87 -18.15
N THR A 110 -0.40 -6.43 -19.12
CA THR A 110 0.71 -7.21 -19.68
C THR A 110 1.86 -7.40 -18.66
N THR A 111 2.83 -8.23 -19.01
CA THR A 111 4.12 -8.32 -18.29
C THR A 111 4.89 -7.01 -18.22
N ASP A 112 4.56 -6.02 -19.05
CA ASP A 112 5.16 -4.68 -19.05
C ASP A 112 4.31 -3.64 -18.29
N GLY A 113 3.23 -4.10 -17.67
CA GLY A 113 2.30 -3.26 -16.90
C GLY A 113 1.30 -2.50 -17.75
N ALA A 114 1.30 -2.65 -19.08
CA ALA A 114 0.34 -1.99 -19.96
C ALA A 114 -1.06 -2.59 -19.81
N VAL A 115 -2.11 -1.77 -19.92
CA VAL A 115 -3.50 -2.23 -19.86
C VAL A 115 -3.83 -3.08 -21.11
N ILE A 116 -4.36 -4.29 -20.88
CA ILE A 116 -4.89 -5.17 -21.93
C ILE A 116 -6.39 -4.94 -22.10
N SER A 117 -7.11 -4.94 -20.95
CA SER A 117 -8.57 -4.88 -20.94
C SER A 117 -9.12 -4.43 -19.59
N GLY A 118 -10.39 -4.04 -19.57
CA GLY A 118 -11.11 -3.64 -18.36
C GLY A 118 -11.08 -2.14 -18.12
N PRO A 119 -11.56 -1.71 -16.95
CA PRO A 119 -11.74 -0.30 -16.61
C PRO A 119 -10.47 0.48 -16.22
N PRO A 120 -9.27 -0.11 -15.98
CA PRO A 120 -8.08 0.65 -15.60
C PRO A 120 -7.71 1.70 -16.64
N PRO A 121 -7.54 2.99 -16.27
CA PRO A 121 -7.25 4.05 -17.22
C PRO A 121 -5.77 4.17 -17.59
N HIS A 122 -4.88 3.62 -16.77
CA HIS A 122 -3.43 3.78 -16.91
C HIS A 122 -2.68 2.47 -16.66
N PRO A 123 -1.46 2.30 -17.21
CA PRO A 123 -0.59 1.17 -16.89
C PRO A 123 -0.20 1.16 -15.41
N LEU A 124 0.28 0.00 -14.92
CA LEU A 124 0.86 -0.12 -13.60
C LEU A 124 2.12 0.75 -13.48
N ALA A 125 2.28 1.45 -12.36
CA ALA A 125 3.45 2.27 -12.10
C ALA A 125 4.69 1.40 -11.94
N LYS A 126 5.75 1.69 -12.69
CA LYS A 126 7.04 0.98 -12.58
C LYS A 126 7.76 1.39 -11.30
N LEU A 127 8.39 0.40 -10.66
CA LEU A 127 9.27 0.61 -9.52
C LEU A 127 10.72 0.40 -9.98
N SER A 128 11.60 1.30 -9.54
CA SER A 128 13.04 1.18 -9.77
C SER A 128 13.63 0.13 -8.84
N PHE A 129 14.57 -0.67 -9.33
CA PHE A 129 15.33 -1.60 -8.52
C PHE A 129 16.75 -1.74 -9.04
N THR A 130 17.65 -2.21 -8.17
CA THR A 130 19.04 -2.56 -8.51
C THR A 130 19.29 -4.02 -8.14
N ILE A 131 20.25 -4.64 -8.81
CA ILE A 131 20.69 -6.00 -8.49
C ILE A 131 22.18 -5.95 -8.18
N VAL A 132 22.54 -6.34 -6.95
CA VAL A 132 23.92 -6.42 -6.50
C VAL A 132 24.15 -7.78 -5.84
N ASN A 133 25.14 -8.53 -6.30
CA ASN A 133 25.50 -9.86 -5.76
C ASN A 133 24.30 -10.82 -5.65
N GLY A 134 23.41 -10.84 -6.65
CA GLY A 134 22.24 -11.71 -6.64
C GLY A 134 21.11 -11.27 -5.70
N THR A 135 21.18 -10.06 -5.13
CA THR A 135 20.14 -9.45 -4.30
C THR A 135 19.48 -8.31 -5.05
N ILE A 136 18.16 -8.35 -5.13
CA ILE A 136 17.32 -7.27 -5.66
C ILE A 136 17.10 -6.29 -4.51
N THR A 137 17.28 -5.00 -4.79
CA THR A 137 16.95 -3.89 -3.87
C THR A 137 16.05 -2.91 -4.59
N ILE A 138 14.86 -2.67 -4.04
CA ILE A 138 13.84 -1.74 -4.52
C ILE A 138 13.90 -0.49 -3.65
N GLY A 139 14.03 0.68 -4.30
CA GLY A 139 14.17 1.96 -3.59
C GLY A 139 14.08 3.16 -4.51
#